data_f6a955062f2e1004a91392393e72e2aa
#
_entry.id   f6a955062f2e1004a91392393e72e2aa
#
_cell.length_a   1.000
_cell.length_b   1.000
_cell.length_c   1.000
_cell.angle_alpha   90.00
_cell.angle_beta   90.00
_cell.angle_gamma   90.00
#
_symmetry.space_group_name_H-M   'P 1'
#
loop_
_entity.id
_entity.type
_entity.pdbx_description
1 polymer ?
#
loop_
_entity_poly.entity_id
_entity_poly.type
_entity_poly.pdbx_seq_one_letter_code
_entity_poly.pdbx_strand_id
1 'polypeptide(L)'
;MECPICAIDPTSHSLKRLENLEDGTVVMYTKPAEATRYWDRDGILIHYDNSLSQISGNWIWIFDAEGFSTKHMFEIGVATSLARLISSKYSERLVKIVITNPSPIVELVVIIVKPFLNKKMRSLLS
;
A
#
# COMPACT_ATOMS: atom_id res chain seq x y z
N MET A 1 1.75 15.26 -8.65
CA MET A 1 0.39 15.33 -9.22
C MET A 1 -0.60 14.70 -8.25
N GLU A 2 -1.68 15.38 -7.91
CA GLU A 2 -2.67 14.85 -6.99
C GLU A 2 -3.58 13.82 -7.67
N CYS A 3 -4.04 12.85 -6.89
CA CYS A 3 -5.11 11.94 -7.33
C CYS A 3 -6.38 12.76 -7.54
N PRO A 4 -7.02 12.69 -8.73
CA PRO A 4 -8.23 13.47 -9.00
C PRO A 4 -9.37 13.23 -8.01
N ILE A 5 -9.51 11.99 -7.55
CA ILE A 5 -10.57 11.63 -6.58
C ILE A 5 -10.24 12.20 -5.20
N CYS A 6 -8.98 12.11 -4.76
CA CYS A 6 -8.56 12.65 -3.48
C CYS A 6 -8.55 14.19 -3.46
N ALA A 7 -8.48 14.85 -4.61
CA ALA A 7 -8.62 16.29 -4.69
C ALA A 7 -10.03 16.74 -4.28
N ILE A 8 -11.04 15.89 -4.54
CA ILE A 8 -12.43 16.15 -4.15
C ILE A 8 -12.70 15.64 -2.73
N ASP A 9 -12.22 14.43 -2.42
CA ASP A 9 -12.40 13.79 -1.12
C ASP A 9 -11.08 13.15 -0.69
N PRO A 10 -10.25 13.84 0.14
CA PRO A 10 -8.95 13.33 0.57
C PRO A 10 -9.01 12.01 1.35
N THR A 11 -10.17 11.62 1.87
CA THR A 11 -10.34 10.37 2.62
C THR A 11 -10.63 9.16 1.74
N SER A 12 -10.77 9.36 0.42
CA SER A 12 -11.16 8.28 -0.52
C SER A 12 -10.17 7.13 -0.54
N HIS A 13 -8.88 7.41 -0.53
CA HIS A 13 -7.80 6.42 -0.58
C HIS A 13 -6.83 6.62 0.57
N SER A 14 -6.14 5.56 0.96
CA SER A 14 -5.21 5.61 2.09
C SER A 14 -3.79 5.27 1.66
N LEU A 15 -3.00 6.29 1.44
CA LEU A 15 -1.55 6.25 1.35
C LEU A 15 -1.05 7.66 1.56
N LYS A 16 -0.23 7.86 2.59
CA LYS A 16 0.31 9.19 2.88
C LYS A 16 1.75 9.09 3.35
N ARG A 17 2.50 10.16 3.14
CA ARG A 17 3.84 10.29 3.70
C ARG A 17 3.71 10.60 5.19
N LEU A 18 4.29 9.71 6.03
CA LEU A 18 4.22 9.88 7.47
C LEU A 18 5.38 10.73 7.97
N GLU A 19 6.59 10.42 7.53
CA GLU A 19 7.79 11.18 7.91
C GLU A 19 8.93 10.91 6.93
N ASN A 20 9.99 11.75 7.01
CA ASN A 20 11.25 11.51 6.33
C ASN A 20 12.32 11.23 7.39
N LEU A 21 13.10 10.17 7.20
CA LEU A 21 14.20 9.85 8.11
C LEU A 21 15.43 10.69 7.76
N GLU A 22 16.40 10.74 8.68
CA GLU A 22 17.62 11.55 8.53
C GLU A 22 18.43 11.19 7.28
N ASP A 23 18.41 9.92 6.87
CA ASP A 23 19.12 9.43 5.70
C ASP A 23 18.36 9.66 4.38
N GLY A 24 17.23 10.34 4.42
CA GLY A 24 16.40 10.58 3.25
C GLY A 24 15.37 9.51 2.95
N THR A 25 15.32 8.43 3.72
CA THR A 25 14.30 7.39 3.57
C THR A 25 12.92 7.96 3.90
N VAL A 26 11.94 7.71 3.03
CA VAL A 26 10.57 8.17 3.22
C VAL A 26 9.73 7.06 3.83
N VAL A 27 8.97 7.39 4.87
CA VAL A 27 8.03 6.44 5.49
C VAL A 27 6.63 6.71 4.96
N MET A 28 6.05 5.73 4.28
CA MET A 28 4.70 5.79 3.72
C MET A 28 3.76 4.94 4.56
N TYR A 29 2.57 5.43 4.81
CA TYR A 29 1.58 4.82 5.69
C TYR A 29 0.28 4.57 4.95
N THR A 30 -0.24 3.36 5.06
CA THR A 30 -1.53 2.94 4.52
C THR A 30 -2.37 2.29 5.62
N LYS A 31 -3.62 2.73 5.75
CA LYS A 31 -4.62 2.07 6.60
C LYS A 31 -5.90 1.89 5.80
N PRO A 32 -6.13 0.71 5.21
CA PRO A 32 -7.29 0.48 4.33
C PRO A 32 -8.62 0.82 4.97
N ALA A 33 -8.77 0.63 6.28
CA ALA A 33 -10.01 0.94 6.99
C ALA A 33 -10.37 2.43 6.97
N GLU A 34 -9.39 3.32 6.74
CA GLU A 34 -9.63 4.76 6.63
C GLU A 34 -10.09 5.16 5.22
N ALA A 35 -9.86 4.31 4.21
CA ALA A 35 -10.22 4.64 2.84
C ALA A 35 -11.73 4.51 2.64
N THR A 36 -12.41 5.61 2.29
CA THR A 36 -13.84 5.61 2.07
C THR A 36 -14.23 4.95 0.75
N ARG A 37 -13.26 4.82 -0.20
CA ARG A 37 -13.47 4.22 -1.51
C ARG A 37 -12.52 3.05 -1.76
N TYR A 38 -12.45 2.12 -0.83
CA TYR A 38 -11.56 0.97 -0.96
C TYR A 38 -11.94 0.06 -2.15
N TRP A 39 -13.15 0.14 -2.62
CA TRP A 39 -13.62 -0.59 -3.80
C TRP A 39 -13.13 0.02 -5.13
N ASP A 40 -12.61 1.24 -5.10
CA ASP A 40 -12.17 1.98 -6.29
C ASP A 40 -10.74 1.57 -6.69
N ARG A 41 -10.62 0.40 -7.30
CA ARG A 41 -9.31 -0.16 -7.66
C ARG A 41 -8.49 0.79 -8.53
N ASP A 42 -9.07 1.32 -9.60
CA ASP A 42 -8.33 2.17 -10.54
C ASP A 42 -7.88 3.47 -9.88
N GLY A 43 -8.74 4.09 -9.09
CA GLY A 43 -8.39 5.29 -8.34
C GLY A 43 -7.31 5.05 -7.30
N ILE A 44 -7.36 3.92 -6.60
CA ILE A 44 -6.33 3.52 -5.63
C ILE A 44 -4.98 3.35 -6.32
N LEU A 45 -4.95 2.69 -7.48
CA LEU A 45 -3.71 2.49 -8.24
C LEU A 45 -3.13 3.83 -8.69
N ILE A 46 -3.96 4.75 -9.17
CA ILE A 46 -3.53 6.09 -9.56
C ILE A 46 -2.97 6.84 -8.35
N HIS A 47 -3.64 6.76 -7.22
CA HIS A 47 -3.19 7.41 -5.98
C HIS A 47 -1.82 6.91 -5.53
N TYR A 48 -1.63 5.58 -5.51
CA TYR A 48 -0.36 4.97 -5.15
C TYR A 48 0.74 5.34 -6.15
N ASP A 49 0.45 5.24 -7.44
CA ASP A 49 1.42 5.55 -8.48
C ASP A 49 1.87 7.02 -8.40
N ASN A 50 0.95 7.94 -8.25
CA ASN A 50 1.27 9.36 -8.10
C ASN A 50 2.10 9.63 -6.83
N SER A 51 1.71 9.03 -5.72
CA SER A 51 2.40 9.24 -4.44
C SER A 51 3.81 8.66 -4.45
N LEU A 52 3.95 7.43 -4.95
CA LEU A 52 5.24 6.73 -4.94
C LEU A 52 6.20 7.27 -6.00
N SER A 53 5.68 7.79 -7.12
CA SER A 53 6.52 8.36 -8.18
C SER A 53 7.26 9.64 -7.73
N GLN A 54 6.81 10.28 -6.66
CA GLN A 54 7.44 11.48 -6.11
C GLN A 54 8.62 11.16 -5.17
N ILE A 55 8.82 9.89 -4.83
CA ILE A 55 9.89 9.47 -3.93
C ILE A 55 11.15 9.21 -4.76
N SER A 56 12.22 9.93 -4.47
CA SER A 56 13.48 9.80 -5.19
C SER A 56 14.49 8.84 -4.56
N GLY A 57 14.29 8.49 -3.29
CA GLY A 57 15.18 7.62 -2.52
C GLY A 57 14.50 6.35 -2.05
N ASN A 58 15.06 5.76 -1.00
CA ASN A 58 14.49 4.56 -0.38
C ASN A 58 13.20 4.89 0.36
N TRP A 59 12.34 3.89 0.54
CA TRP A 59 11.11 4.08 1.28
C TRP A 59 10.75 2.84 2.10
N ILE A 60 9.97 3.09 3.15
CA ILE A 60 9.43 2.07 4.05
C ILE A 60 7.92 2.14 3.94
N TRP A 61 7.28 0.97 3.88
CA TRP A 61 5.83 0.89 3.80
C TRP A 61 5.27 0.36 5.11
N ILE A 62 4.49 1.17 5.81
CA ILE A 62 3.75 0.75 6.98
C ILE A 62 2.31 0.49 6.56
N PHE A 63 1.90 -0.76 6.66
CA PHE A 63 0.54 -1.19 6.38
C PHE A 63 -0.16 -1.42 7.72
N ASP A 64 -1.09 -0.52 8.07
CA ASP A 64 -1.85 -0.64 9.31
C ASP A 64 -3.13 -1.43 9.03
N ALA A 65 -3.18 -2.63 9.57
CA ALA A 65 -4.28 -3.56 9.35
C ALA A 65 -5.46 -3.36 10.33
N GLU A 66 -5.37 -2.39 11.22
CA GLU A 66 -6.47 -2.11 12.15
C GLU A 66 -7.74 -1.79 11.37
N GLY A 67 -8.83 -2.47 11.72
CA GLY A 67 -10.12 -2.29 11.03
C GLY A 67 -10.25 -3.00 9.69
N PHE A 68 -9.19 -3.69 9.23
CA PHE A 68 -9.26 -4.48 8.01
C PHE A 68 -10.23 -5.65 8.26
N SER A 69 -11.25 -5.76 7.42
CA SER A 69 -12.36 -6.70 7.63
C SER A 69 -12.67 -7.50 6.37
N THR A 70 -13.68 -8.36 6.44
CA THR A 70 -14.11 -9.17 5.29
C THR A 70 -14.51 -8.32 4.08
N LYS A 71 -15.07 -7.13 4.29
CA LYS A 71 -15.41 -6.24 3.16
C LYS A 71 -14.18 -5.81 2.38
N HIS A 72 -13.04 -5.60 3.06
CA HIS A 72 -11.76 -5.29 2.41
C HIS A 72 -11.21 -6.52 1.69
N MET A 73 -11.39 -7.70 2.29
CA MET A 73 -10.97 -8.96 1.68
C MET A 73 -11.74 -9.25 0.39
N PHE A 74 -13.02 -8.90 0.31
CA PHE A 74 -13.79 -9.04 -0.92
C PHE A 74 -13.23 -8.20 -2.08
N GLU A 75 -12.49 -7.13 -1.77
CA GLU A 75 -11.80 -6.31 -2.75
C GLU A 75 -10.37 -6.82 -2.99
N ILE A 76 -10.21 -8.14 -3.10
CA ILE A 76 -8.89 -8.76 -3.29
C ILE A 76 -8.19 -8.27 -4.56
N GLY A 77 -8.96 -7.82 -5.55
CA GLY A 77 -8.41 -7.20 -6.76
C GLY A 77 -7.59 -5.95 -6.47
N VAL A 78 -7.93 -5.19 -5.43
CA VAL A 78 -7.14 -4.04 -4.99
C VAL A 78 -5.77 -4.52 -4.52
N ALA A 79 -5.74 -5.50 -3.62
CA ALA A 79 -4.49 -6.00 -3.04
C ALA A 79 -3.58 -6.62 -4.10
N THR A 80 -4.13 -7.45 -5.00
CA THR A 80 -3.33 -8.09 -6.05
C THR A 80 -2.81 -7.07 -7.07
N SER A 81 -3.61 -6.07 -7.42
CA SER A 81 -3.19 -5.01 -8.35
C SER A 81 -2.11 -4.12 -7.74
N LEU A 82 -2.22 -3.78 -6.45
CA LEU A 82 -1.18 -3.04 -5.75
C LEU A 82 0.12 -3.84 -5.65
N ALA A 83 0.02 -5.14 -5.38
CA ALA A 83 1.18 -6.03 -5.36
C ALA A 83 1.93 -5.99 -6.69
N ARG A 84 1.21 -6.05 -7.80
CA ARG A 84 1.82 -5.96 -9.14
C ARG A 84 2.43 -4.60 -9.41
N LEU A 85 1.74 -3.52 -9.08
CA LEU A 85 2.23 -2.16 -9.29
C LEU A 85 3.53 -1.93 -8.52
N ILE A 86 3.53 -2.23 -7.23
CA ILE A 86 4.70 -2.00 -6.38
C ILE A 86 5.86 -2.91 -6.80
N SER A 87 5.59 -4.18 -7.08
CA SER A 87 6.61 -5.12 -7.52
C SER A 87 7.28 -4.69 -8.81
N SER A 88 6.51 -4.15 -9.77
CA SER A 88 7.04 -3.80 -11.09
C SER A 88 7.73 -2.43 -11.13
N LYS A 89 7.28 -1.45 -10.31
CA LYS A 89 7.75 -0.07 -10.43
C LYS A 89 8.47 0.48 -9.20
N TYR A 90 8.15 0.00 -8.00
CA TYR A 90 8.56 0.67 -6.76
C TYR A 90 9.30 -0.22 -5.76
N SER A 91 9.44 -1.51 -6.04
CA SER A 91 10.05 -2.44 -5.09
C SER A 91 11.56 -2.26 -4.95
N GLU A 92 12.23 -1.73 -5.96
CA GLU A 92 13.69 -1.60 -5.96
C GLU A 92 14.19 -0.78 -4.78
N ARG A 93 13.47 0.29 -4.44
CA ARG A 93 13.83 1.20 -3.35
C ARG A 93 13.03 0.95 -2.07
N LEU A 94 12.16 -0.04 -2.07
CA LEU A 94 11.42 -0.45 -0.88
C LEU A 94 12.34 -1.27 0.01
N VAL A 95 12.65 -0.75 1.20
CA VAL A 95 13.64 -1.38 2.10
C VAL A 95 13.00 -2.15 3.24
N LYS A 96 11.73 -1.87 3.55
CA LYS A 96 11.04 -2.55 4.65
C LYS A 96 9.53 -2.47 4.46
N ILE A 97 8.84 -3.56 4.82
CA ILE A 97 7.38 -3.59 4.93
C ILE A 97 7.04 -3.93 6.38
N VAL A 98 6.24 -3.09 7.02
CA VAL A 98 5.78 -3.30 8.39
C VAL A 98 4.27 -3.43 8.38
N ILE A 99 3.75 -4.56 8.84
CA ILE A 99 2.31 -4.76 9.02
C ILE A 99 2.01 -4.59 10.50
N THR A 100 1.23 -3.56 10.84
CA THR A 100 0.80 -3.31 12.21
C THR A 100 -0.62 -3.82 12.41
N ASN A 101 -0.93 -4.22 13.63
CA ASN A 101 -2.26 -4.75 14.01
C ASN A 101 -2.71 -5.91 13.11
N PRO A 102 -1.87 -6.94 12.86
CA PRO A 102 -2.23 -8.05 11.98
C PRO A 102 -3.40 -8.84 12.55
N SER A 103 -4.15 -9.47 11.64
CA SER A 103 -5.29 -10.31 11.98
C SER A 103 -5.29 -11.55 11.09
N PRO A 104 -6.07 -12.61 11.43
CA PRO A 104 -6.18 -13.78 10.57
C PRO A 104 -6.64 -13.46 9.15
N ILE A 105 -7.51 -12.46 8.98
CA ILE A 105 -7.99 -12.02 7.67
C ILE A 105 -6.83 -11.44 6.86
N VAL A 106 -6.00 -10.60 7.46
CA VAL A 106 -4.84 -9.99 6.79
C VAL A 106 -3.80 -11.05 6.45
N GLU A 107 -3.57 -12.02 7.34
CA GLU A 107 -2.64 -13.12 7.05
C GLU A 107 -3.09 -13.93 5.84
N LEU A 108 -4.40 -14.17 5.70
CA LEU A 108 -4.95 -14.85 4.54
C LEU A 108 -4.74 -14.03 3.26
N VAL A 109 -4.97 -12.72 3.32
CA VAL A 109 -4.75 -11.82 2.18
C VAL A 109 -3.27 -11.85 1.77
N VAL A 110 -2.35 -11.84 2.71
CA VAL A 110 -0.91 -11.92 2.42
C VAL A 110 -0.59 -13.22 1.65
N ILE A 111 -1.16 -14.35 2.08
CA ILE A 111 -0.96 -15.63 1.39
C ILE A 111 -1.47 -15.55 -0.05
N ILE A 112 -2.65 -14.98 -0.28
CA ILE A 112 -3.25 -14.85 -1.60
C ILE A 112 -2.42 -13.93 -2.50
N VAL A 113 -1.85 -12.87 -1.93
CA VAL A 113 -1.11 -11.85 -2.67
C VAL A 113 0.31 -12.28 -3.03
N LYS A 114 0.93 -13.15 -2.23
CA LYS A 114 2.33 -13.57 -2.43
C LYS A 114 2.71 -13.95 -3.86
N PRO A 115 1.89 -14.71 -4.61
CA PRO A 115 2.25 -15.06 -6.00
C PRO A 115 2.40 -13.85 -6.93
N PHE A 116 1.84 -12.71 -6.58
CA PHE A 116 1.93 -11.48 -7.37
C PHE A 116 3.08 -10.58 -6.97
N LEU A 117 3.82 -10.96 -5.93
CA LEU A 117 4.97 -10.21 -5.44
C LEU A 117 6.25 -10.76 -6.06
N ASN A 118 7.22 -9.86 -6.34
CA ASN A 118 8.53 -10.30 -6.76
C ASN A 118 9.30 -10.89 -5.56
N LYS A 119 10.46 -11.49 -5.85
CA LYS A 119 11.27 -12.17 -4.83
C LYS A 119 11.65 -11.23 -3.68
N LYS A 120 12.02 -9.99 -4.01
CA LYS A 120 12.41 -9.01 -2.99
C LYS A 120 11.27 -8.71 -2.03
N MET A 121 10.07 -8.44 -2.55
CA MET A 121 8.92 -8.13 -1.69
C MET A 121 8.51 -9.32 -0.84
N ARG A 122 8.56 -10.54 -1.38
CA ARG A 122 8.28 -11.75 -0.58
C ARG A 122 9.25 -11.87 0.59
N SER A 123 10.52 -11.55 0.39
CA SER A 123 11.51 -11.60 1.47
C SER A 123 11.26 -10.53 2.54
N LEU A 124 10.74 -9.37 2.15
CA LEU A 124 10.41 -8.31 3.10
C LEU A 124 9.19 -8.64 3.96
N LEU A 125 8.29 -9.50 3.46
CA LEU A 125 7.11 -9.96 4.20
C LEU A 125 7.38 -11.16 5.11
N SER A 126 8.50 -11.79 4.99
CA SER A 126 8.84 -13.00 5.76
C SER A 126 9.21 -12.70 7.19
#